data_403a5f06f1d9c55a6b4d0889a1c1fd20
#
_entry.id   403a5f06f1d9c55a6b4d0889a1c1fd20
#
_cell.length_a   1.000
_cell.length_b   1.000
_cell.length_c   1.000
_cell.angle_alpha   90.00
_cell.angle_beta   90.00
_cell.angle_gamma   90.00
#
_symmetry.space_group_name_H-M   'P 1'
#
loop_
_entity.id
_entity.type
_entity.pdbx_description
1 polymer ?
#
loop_
_entity_poly.entity_id
_entity_poly.type
_entity_poly.pdbx_seq_one_letter_code
_entity_poly.pdbx_strand_id
1 'polypeptide(L)'
;MPRLIWAPSALRDVQRLYRFLAEKNPDAATRAVKTIRAGMKVIEHQPGVGRPIVDMEPEYREWLIDFGASGYVVKYRCEGESSVVLAVRHQREAGYDR
;
A
#
# COMPACT_ATOMS: atom_id res chain seq x y z
N MET A 1 -1.32 1.59 21.69
CA MET A 1 -1.10 0.54 20.67
C MET A 1 -1.11 1.15 19.28
N PRO A 2 -0.14 0.81 18.43
CA PRO A 2 -0.16 1.29 17.05
C PRO A 2 -1.42 0.80 16.32
N ARG A 3 -1.97 1.63 15.48
CA ARG A 3 -3.18 1.32 14.73
C ARG A 3 -2.98 1.60 13.26
N LEU A 4 -3.60 0.77 12.43
CA LEU A 4 -3.61 0.97 10.99
C LEU A 4 -5.04 1.22 10.55
N ILE A 5 -5.24 2.33 9.85
CA ILE A 5 -6.54 2.73 9.35
C ILE A 5 -6.47 2.77 7.83
N TRP A 6 -7.46 2.20 7.16
CA TRP A 6 -7.53 2.21 5.70
C TRP A 6 -8.48 3.30 5.25
N ALA A 7 -7.98 4.25 4.48
CA ALA A 7 -8.86 5.21 3.81
C ALA A 7 -9.69 4.47 2.75
N PRO A 8 -10.91 4.92 2.48
CA PRO A 8 -11.73 4.27 1.44
C PRO A 8 -11.04 4.19 0.08
N SER A 9 -10.25 5.20 -0.27
CA SER A 9 -9.49 5.18 -1.53
C SER A 9 -8.51 4.02 -1.59
N ALA A 10 -7.85 3.71 -0.46
CA ALA A 10 -6.90 2.60 -0.42
C ALA A 10 -7.62 1.27 -0.57
N LEU A 11 -8.79 1.12 0.05
CA LEU A 11 -9.59 -0.10 -0.12
C LEU A 11 -10.01 -0.28 -1.57
N ARG A 12 -10.43 0.79 -2.23
CA ARG A 12 -10.79 0.74 -3.64
C ARG A 12 -9.59 0.37 -4.50
N ASP A 13 -8.40 0.88 -4.15
CA ASP A 13 -7.19 0.54 -4.88
C ASP A 13 -6.91 -0.96 -4.82
N VAL A 14 -7.00 -1.56 -3.63
CA VAL A 14 -6.75 -3.00 -3.49
C VAL A 14 -7.77 -3.81 -4.27
N GLN A 15 -9.04 -3.40 -4.24
CA GLN A 15 -10.09 -4.08 -5.03
C GLN A 15 -9.79 -4.00 -6.52
N ARG A 16 -9.36 -2.84 -6.99
CA ARG A 16 -9.01 -2.64 -8.40
C ARG A 16 -7.83 -3.54 -8.80
N LEU A 17 -6.80 -3.57 -7.96
CA LEU A 17 -5.62 -4.40 -8.22
C LEU A 17 -5.99 -5.89 -8.23
N TYR A 18 -6.85 -6.30 -7.31
CA TYR A 18 -7.31 -7.68 -7.28
C TYR A 18 -8.05 -8.05 -8.56
N ARG A 19 -9.00 -7.22 -8.97
CA ARG A 19 -9.80 -7.51 -10.17
C ARG A 19 -8.94 -7.57 -11.42
N PHE A 20 -7.95 -6.68 -11.52
CA PHE A 20 -7.06 -6.66 -12.67
C PHE A 20 -6.31 -7.99 -12.81
N LEU A 21 -5.75 -8.48 -11.70
CA LEU A 21 -5.02 -9.74 -11.71
C LEU A 21 -5.95 -10.95 -11.87
N ALA A 22 -7.12 -10.91 -11.24
CA ALA A 22 -8.03 -12.05 -11.22
C ALA A 22 -8.54 -12.42 -12.62
N GLU A 23 -8.63 -11.43 -13.51
CA GLU A 23 -9.02 -11.67 -14.89
C GLU A 23 -8.04 -12.59 -15.61
N LYS A 24 -6.77 -12.55 -15.23
CA LYS A 24 -5.72 -13.32 -15.88
C LYS A 24 -5.30 -14.53 -15.06
N ASN A 25 -5.26 -14.37 -13.74
CA ASN A 25 -4.76 -15.42 -12.85
C ASN A 25 -5.34 -15.20 -11.46
N PRO A 26 -6.46 -15.89 -11.14
CA PRO A 26 -7.09 -15.73 -9.82
C PRO A 26 -6.19 -16.10 -8.65
N ASP A 27 -5.32 -17.10 -8.82
CA ASP A 27 -4.40 -17.49 -7.75
C ASP A 27 -3.40 -16.39 -7.47
N ALA A 28 -2.87 -15.76 -8.52
CA ALA A 28 -1.94 -14.63 -8.35
C ALA A 28 -2.64 -13.47 -7.66
N ALA A 29 -3.90 -13.20 -7.99
CA ALA A 29 -4.66 -12.13 -7.36
C ALA A 29 -4.81 -12.37 -5.87
N THR A 30 -5.11 -13.60 -5.45
CA THR A 30 -5.22 -13.96 -4.05
C THR A 30 -3.89 -13.78 -3.33
N ARG A 31 -2.80 -14.23 -3.95
CA ARG A 31 -1.46 -14.08 -3.36
C ARG A 31 -1.08 -12.61 -3.23
N ALA A 32 -1.42 -11.80 -4.23
CA ALA A 32 -1.11 -10.37 -4.19
C ALA A 32 -1.79 -9.68 -3.01
N VAL A 33 -3.06 -9.98 -2.78
CA VAL A 33 -3.80 -9.39 -1.65
C VAL A 33 -3.19 -9.82 -0.32
N LYS A 34 -2.81 -11.09 -0.20
CA LYS A 34 -2.16 -11.57 1.02
C LYS A 34 -0.82 -10.87 1.25
N THR A 35 -0.05 -10.67 0.18
CA THR A 35 1.23 -9.98 0.26
C THR A 35 1.06 -8.54 0.69
N ILE A 36 0.07 -7.85 0.12
CA ILE A 36 -0.22 -6.47 0.50
C ILE A 36 -0.60 -6.40 1.97
N ARG A 37 -1.48 -7.29 2.43
CA ARG A 37 -1.89 -7.31 3.84
C ARG A 37 -0.72 -7.57 4.78
N ALA A 38 0.16 -8.50 4.42
CA ALA A 38 1.34 -8.77 5.24
C ALA A 38 2.23 -7.54 5.33
N GLY A 39 2.39 -6.82 4.22
CA GLY A 39 3.15 -5.57 4.22
C GLY A 39 2.51 -4.51 5.09
N MET A 40 1.18 -4.43 5.09
CA MET A 40 0.48 -3.46 5.94
C MET A 40 0.74 -3.69 7.43
N LYS A 41 0.90 -4.94 7.84
CA LYS A 41 1.22 -5.24 9.24
C LYS A 41 2.58 -4.68 9.64
N VAL A 42 3.52 -4.64 8.72
CA VAL A 42 4.83 -4.02 9.00
C VAL A 42 4.66 -2.54 9.28
N ILE A 43 3.85 -1.85 8.45
CA ILE A 43 3.57 -0.43 8.69
C ILE A 43 2.89 -0.23 10.05
N GLU A 44 1.96 -1.10 10.38
CA GLU A 44 1.23 -1.00 11.65
C GLU A 44 2.18 -1.05 12.85
N HIS A 45 3.15 -1.96 12.81
CA HIS A 45 4.09 -2.14 13.93
C HIS A 45 5.27 -1.18 13.86
N GLN A 46 5.64 -0.72 12.68
CA GLN A 46 6.78 0.16 12.49
C GLN A 46 6.41 1.30 11.54
N PRO A 47 5.64 2.28 12.03
CA PRO A 47 5.14 3.35 11.14
C PRO A 47 6.23 4.13 10.42
N GLY A 48 7.44 4.13 10.95
CA GLY A 48 8.55 4.82 10.30
C GLY A 48 9.27 4.01 9.22
N VAL A 49 8.77 2.80 8.89
CA VAL A 49 9.47 1.93 7.94
C VAL A 49 9.51 2.53 6.53
N GLY A 50 8.48 3.25 6.14
CA GLY A 50 8.43 3.88 4.83
C GLY A 50 9.34 5.08 4.74
N ARG A 51 9.70 5.45 3.51
CA ARG A 51 10.53 6.63 3.28
C ARG A 51 9.65 7.87 3.13
N PRO A 52 10.14 9.04 3.51
CA PRO A 52 9.40 10.29 3.25
C PRO A 52 9.17 10.47 1.76
N ILE A 53 8.05 11.10 1.42
CA ILE A 53 7.72 11.39 0.02
C ILE A 53 8.26 12.78 -0.30
N VAL A 54 9.00 12.88 -1.42
CA VAL A 54 9.60 14.14 -1.85
C VAL A 54 8.50 15.19 -2.03
N ASP A 55 8.78 16.39 -1.50
CA ASP A 55 7.90 17.56 -1.60
C ASP A 55 6.58 17.44 -0.85
N MET A 56 6.53 16.53 0.13
CA MET A 56 5.36 16.41 1.02
C MET A 56 5.81 16.58 2.47
N GLU A 57 4.84 16.84 3.35
CA GLU A 57 5.12 16.96 4.77
C GLU A 57 5.69 15.66 5.32
N PRO A 58 6.52 15.73 6.39
CA PRO A 58 7.23 14.54 6.90
C PRO A 58 6.33 13.39 7.34
N GLU A 59 5.08 13.65 7.68
CA GLU A 59 4.17 12.58 8.11
C GLU A 59 3.73 11.68 6.96
N TYR A 60 3.91 12.12 5.71
CA TYR A 60 3.56 11.30 4.54
C TYR A 60 4.75 10.42 4.16
N ARG A 61 4.48 9.13 4.00
CA ARG A 61 5.51 8.15 3.67
C ARG A 61 5.01 7.20 2.61
N GLU A 62 5.96 6.56 1.93
CA GLU A 62 5.62 5.49 1.00
C GLU A 62 6.51 4.29 1.28
N TRP A 63 5.99 3.10 1.01
CA TRP A 63 6.71 1.88 1.29
C TRP A 63 6.46 0.86 0.19
N LEU A 64 7.53 0.17 -0.21
CA LEU A 64 7.48 -0.79 -1.30
C LEU A 64 7.23 -2.18 -0.73
N ILE A 65 6.30 -2.90 -1.36
CA ILE A 65 6.00 -4.29 -1.01
C ILE A 65 6.32 -5.14 -2.23
N ASP A 66 7.33 -6.01 -2.11
CA ASP A 66 7.72 -6.86 -3.22
C ASP A 66 6.67 -7.92 -3.53
N PHE A 67 6.45 -8.15 -4.81
CA PHE A 67 5.56 -9.21 -5.27
C PHE A 67 6.02 -9.66 -6.66
N GLY A 68 6.49 -10.91 -6.76
CA GLY A 68 7.03 -11.42 -8.01
C GLY A 68 8.22 -10.60 -8.46
N ALA A 69 8.27 -10.26 -9.74
CA ALA A 69 9.35 -9.46 -10.31
C ALA A 69 9.13 -7.96 -10.13
N SER A 70 8.07 -7.57 -9.45
CA SER A 70 7.70 -6.16 -9.28
C SER A 70 7.19 -5.96 -7.85
N GLY A 71 6.14 -5.16 -7.68
CA GLY A 71 5.59 -4.95 -6.34
C GLY A 71 4.58 -3.84 -6.32
N TYR A 72 4.25 -3.43 -5.09
CA TYR A 72 3.26 -2.40 -4.84
C TYR A 72 3.86 -1.27 -4.04
N VAL A 73 3.33 -0.07 -4.22
CA VAL A 73 3.74 1.10 -3.46
C VAL A 73 2.55 1.53 -2.61
N VAL A 74 2.78 1.61 -1.31
CA VAL A 74 1.77 2.06 -0.35
C VAL A 74 2.10 3.48 0.07
N LYS A 75 1.14 4.38 -0.06
CA LYS A 75 1.25 5.74 0.45
C LYS A 75 0.44 5.82 1.74
N TYR A 76 1.06 6.30 2.81
CA TYR A 76 0.38 6.41 4.09
C TYR A 76 0.83 7.65 4.84
N ARG A 77 0.04 8.04 5.84
CA ARG A 77 0.32 9.19 6.68
C ARG A 77 0.37 8.77 8.14
N CYS A 78 1.40 9.20 8.85
CA CYS A 78 1.54 8.93 10.27
C CYS A 78 0.81 10.00 11.08
N GLU A 79 -0.06 9.56 12.00
CA GLU A 79 -0.82 10.46 12.87
C GLU A 79 -0.74 9.95 14.29
N GLY A 80 0.26 10.40 15.06
CA GLY A 80 0.45 9.91 16.40
C GLY A 80 0.69 8.41 16.40
N GLU A 81 -0.16 7.66 17.07
CA GLU A 81 -0.06 6.20 17.12
C GLU A 81 -0.78 5.51 15.96
N SER A 82 -1.42 6.29 15.09
CA SER A 82 -2.15 5.73 13.97
C SER A 82 -1.40 5.97 12.67
N SER A 83 -1.54 5.04 11.73
CA SER A 83 -1.11 5.23 10.35
C SER A 83 -2.33 5.07 9.46
N VAL A 84 -2.51 6.00 8.53
CA VAL A 84 -3.64 6.00 7.62
C VAL A 84 -3.14 5.64 6.24
N VAL A 85 -3.59 4.50 5.71
CA VAL A 85 -3.24 4.08 4.35
C VAL A 85 -4.11 4.86 3.38
N LEU A 86 -3.45 5.62 2.50
CA LEU A 86 -4.14 6.54 1.59
C LEU A 86 -4.31 5.95 0.21
N ALA A 87 -3.33 5.20 -0.27
CA ALA A 87 -3.35 4.69 -1.64
C ALA A 87 -2.43 3.49 -1.77
N VAL A 88 -2.77 2.60 -2.71
CA VAL A 88 -1.95 1.45 -3.07
C VAL A 88 -1.93 1.36 -4.59
N ARG A 89 -0.73 1.26 -5.17
CA ARG A 89 -0.61 1.12 -6.61
C ARG A 89 0.43 0.07 -6.95
N HIS A 90 0.33 -0.47 -8.16
CA HIS A 90 1.40 -1.30 -8.70
C HIS A 90 2.56 -0.39 -9.11
N GLN A 91 3.79 -0.87 -8.96
CA GLN A 91 4.97 -0.06 -9.27
C GLN A 91 4.99 0.47 -10.70
N ARG A 92 4.39 -0.26 -11.62
CA ARG A 92 4.39 0.08 -13.04
C ARG A 92 3.16 0.84 -13.49
N GLU A 93 2.28 1.17 -12.56
CA GLU A 93 1.06 1.90 -12.88
C GLU A 93 1.40 3.35 -13.22
N ALA A 94 1.05 3.79 -14.43
CA ALA A 94 1.36 5.15 -14.87
C ALA A 94 0.33 6.13 -14.34
N GLY A 95 0.78 7.37 -14.07
CA GLY A 95 -0.10 8.47 -13.72
C GLY A 95 -0.73 8.40 -12.34
N TYR A 96 -0.36 7.42 -11.56
CA TYR A 96 -1.02 7.18 -10.29
C TYR A 96 -0.69 8.22 -9.23
N ASP A 97 0.53 8.64 -9.17
CA ASP A 97 1.03 9.51 -8.11
C ASP A 97 0.91 11.00 -8.41
N ARG A 98 0.02 11.34 -9.28
CA ARG A 98 -0.30 12.73 -9.62
C ARG A 98 -1.27 13.32 -8.63
#